data_b24a0365ba1b517ee2e59a9f9e9ba94e
#
_entry.id   b24a0365ba1b517ee2e59a9f9e9ba94e
#
_cell.length_a   1.000
_cell.length_b   1.000
_cell.length_c   1.000
_cell.angle_alpha   90.00
_cell.angle_beta   90.00
_cell.angle_gamma   90.00
#
_symmetry.space_group_name_H-M   'P 1'
#
loop_
_entity.id
_entity.type
_entity.pdbx_description
1 polymer ?
#
loop_
_entity_poly.entity_id
_entity_poly.type
_entity_poly.pdbx_seq_one_letter_code
_entity_poly.pdbx_strand_id
1 'polypeptide(L)'
;MRNFPSYKQNKPSGHNDAIVIGSGLGGLTTAALLSQHGQKVLVLEKHYTIGGFTHVFKRNDYEWDVGIHYVGDMHNDRKLMPRLFQHITKGKLKWEDMGVVYDKIVFEDKTYDLVKGRKNLVAKLKADFNTSEDHAAIDRYMEAVRNVIVSSRNFYSMKVIPGLVGKWLRKWTSKKFHKSSEISTLEMLRSFTDNEKLIGVLCGQYGDYGLPPAQSSFAMHAILVNHYFNGGYFPVGGSAKIAENIYPQITAGGGDVYSNAEVKEIIFEGNKAVGVRMKDGYELKADRIISNAGVFNTFQKLIPKEHLLYDKLEKQFDGLRPSVAHICLYIGLKKSSKELQLPTSNFWIYPGYDHDKNVQEYLANPDDNPFPVVYISFPSSKDPDWENRYPDTSTIEIISLAPYDWFKKWENTRWGKRGEDYEAMKEKWSLRLLENLYRQLPHLRGQIDYYELSTPLSTKNFTGYQSGEIYGLEHSPARFRNEHLTPHTPFKNLYLTGQDIVSCGIGGALMSGLITSSAILRKNLIKTIMK
;
A
#
# COMPACT_ATOMS: atom_id res chain seq x y z
N MET A 1 0.70 22.32 4.99
CA MET A 1 -0.44 21.39 4.78
C MET A 1 -1.71 22.18 4.55
N ARG A 2 -2.53 21.78 3.60
CA ARG A 2 -3.84 22.40 3.39
C ARG A 2 -4.77 22.05 4.56
N ASN A 3 -5.51 23.03 5.11
CA ASN A 3 -6.51 22.75 6.13
C ASN A 3 -7.75 22.14 5.44
N PHE A 4 -8.01 20.87 5.73
CA PHE A 4 -9.23 20.19 5.30
C PHE A 4 -10.35 20.40 6.33
N PRO A 5 -11.63 20.39 5.94
CA PRO A 5 -12.74 20.45 6.88
C PRO A 5 -12.62 19.36 7.95
N SER A 6 -12.88 19.75 9.19
CA SER A 6 -12.93 18.82 10.31
C SER A 6 -14.36 18.63 10.79
N TYR A 7 -14.81 17.38 10.89
CA TYR A 7 -16.14 17.04 11.39
C TYR A 7 -16.39 17.54 12.82
N LYS A 8 -15.33 17.69 13.63
CA LYS A 8 -15.42 18.26 14.98
C LYS A 8 -15.76 19.74 15.00
N GLN A 9 -15.41 20.46 13.94
CA GLN A 9 -15.65 21.90 13.83
C GLN A 9 -16.94 22.21 13.09
N ASN A 10 -17.23 21.43 12.05
CA ASN A 10 -18.41 21.65 11.22
C ASN A 10 -18.93 20.29 10.70
N LYS A 11 -20.19 19.99 10.94
CA LYS A 11 -20.80 18.75 10.47
C LYS A 11 -21.31 18.91 9.03
N PRO A 12 -21.05 17.94 8.14
CA PRO A 12 -21.63 17.96 6.81
C PRO A 12 -23.16 17.84 6.90
N SER A 13 -23.87 18.47 5.98
CA SER A 13 -25.33 18.46 5.92
C SER A 13 -25.84 18.33 4.49
N GLY A 14 -27.12 18.03 4.36
CA GLY A 14 -27.80 17.88 3.08
C GLY A 14 -27.60 16.51 2.45
N HIS A 15 -28.24 16.33 1.30
CA HIS A 15 -28.19 15.07 0.54
C HIS A 15 -26.88 14.96 -0.27
N ASN A 16 -26.33 13.74 -0.37
CA ASN A 16 -25.19 13.40 -1.22
C ASN A 16 -25.55 12.22 -2.12
N ASP A 17 -25.05 12.22 -3.36
CA ASP A 17 -25.22 11.09 -4.26
C ASP A 17 -24.41 9.86 -3.80
N ALA A 18 -23.29 10.13 -3.11
CA ALA A 18 -22.46 9.07 -2.55
C ALA A 18 -21.73 9.50 -1.27
N ILE A 19 -21.59 8.56 -0.33
CA ILE A 19 -20.68 8.70 0.82
C ILE A 19 -19.55 7.67 0.64
N VAL A 20 -18.29 8.13 0.76
CA VAL A 20 -17.09 7.29 0.78
C VAL A 20 -16.56 7.23 2.21
N ILE A 21 -16.42 6.03 2.77
CA ILE A 21 -15.87 5.79 4.10
C ILE A 21 -14.38 5.52 3.96
N GLY A 22 -13.54 6.45 4.40
CA GLY A 22 -12.08 6.41 4.34
C GLY A 22 -11.50 7.15 3.15
N SER A 23 -10.54 8.05 3.42
CA SER A 23 -9.86 8.91 2.46
C SER A 23 -8.53 8.34 1.94
N GLY A 24 -8.26 7.04 2.08
CA GLY A 24 -7.14 6.41 1.40
C GLY A 24 -7.24 6.56 -0.12
N LEU A 25 -6.15 6.35 -0.85
CA LEU A 25 -6.08 6.63 -2.29
C LEU A 25 -7.22 6.00 -3.10
N GLY A 26 -7.65 4.78 -2.77
CA GLY A 26 -8.82 4.14 -3.43
C GLY A 26 -10.11 4.94 -3.25
N GLY A 27 -10.36 5.41 -2.02
CA GLY A 27 -11.53 6.26 -1.70
C GLY A 27 -11.48 7.62 -2.39
N LEU A 28 -10.33 8.31 -2.31
CA LEU A 28 -10.14 9.61 -2.98
C LEU A 28 -10.24 9.50 -4.51
N THR A 29 -9.67 8.45 -5.10
CA THR A 29 -9.79 8.20 -6.55
C THR A 29 -11.25 7.95 -6.94
N THR A 30 -11.96 7.12 -6.16
CA THR A 30 -13.40 6.88 -6.40
C THR A 30 -14.18 8.17 -6.30
N ALA A 31 -13.98 8.96 -5.26
CA ALA A 31 -14.68 10.22 -5.04
C ALA A 31 -14.41 11.22 -6.18
N ALA A 32 -13.14 11.41 -6.58
CA ALA A 32 -12.78 12.31 -7.67
C ALA A 32 -13.41 11.91 -9.01
N LEU A 33 -13.36 10.62 -9.35
CA LEU A 33 -13.95 10.12 -10.60
C LEU A 33 -15.47 10.25 -10.62
N LEU A 34 -16.16 9.98 -9.51
CA LEU A 34 -17.61 10.18 -9.39
C LEU A 34 -17.97 11.67 -9.47
N SER A 35 -17.22 12.54 -8.79
CA SER A 35 -17.44 13.99 -8.82
C SER A 35 -17.24 14.58 -10.22
N GLN A 36 -16.23 14.12 -10.97
CA GLN A 36 -16.02 14.51 -12.38
C GLN A 36 -17.15 14.03 -13.32
N HIS A 37 -18.01 13.12 -12.83
CA HIS A 37 -19.21 12.66 -13.55
C HIS A 37 -20.51 13.23 -12.96
N GLY A 38 -20.43 14.37 -12.28
CA GLY A 38 -21.58 15.13 -11.79
C GLY A 38 -22.23 14.60 -10.51
N GLN A 39 -21.53 13.76 -9.74
CA GLN A 39 -22.05 13.29 -8.45
C GLN A 39 -21.49 14.13 -7.29
N LYS A 40 -22.35 14.52 -6.37
CA LYS A 40 -21.97 15.14 -5.10
C LYS A 40 -21.49 14.06 -4.12
N VAL A 41 -20.18 14.01 -3.86
CA VAL A 41 -19.55 12.95 -3.06
C VAL A 41 -19.02 13.50 -1.75
N LEU A 42 -19.43 12.89 -0.64
CA LEU A 42 -18.91 13.18 0.69
C LEU A 42 -17.93 12.09 1.11
N VAL A 43 -16.68 12.46 1.44
CA VAL A 43 -15.68 11.54 1.98
C VAL A 43 -15.54 11.75 3.48
N LEU A 44 -15.62 10.67 4.27
CA LEU A 44 -15.54 10.68 5.73
C LEU A 44 -14.29 9.93 6.17
N GLU A 45 -13.34 10.65 6.77
CA GLU A 45 -12.07 10.13 7.26
C GLU A 45 -12.00 10.19 8.79
N LYS A 46 -11.76 9.05 9.45
CA LYS A 46 -11.63 9.00 10.90
C LYS A 46 -10.38 9.69 11.43
N HIS A 47 -9.30 9.70 10.64
CA HIS A 47 -8.01 10.28 11.01
C HIS A 47 -8.08 11.81 11.07
N TYR A 48 -7.14 12.44 11.77
CA TYR A 48 -7.05 13.91 11.84
C TYR A 48 -6.62 14.56 10.52
N THR A 49 -6.06 13.78 9.59
CA THR A 49 -5.70 14.21 8.23
C THR A 49 -6.17 13.19 7.19
N ILE A 50 -6.27 13.60 5.94
CA ILE A 50 -6.72 12.79 4.81
C ILE A 50 -5.55 12.12 4.08
N GLY A 51 -5.85 11.12 3.25
CA GLY A 51 -4.87 10.46 2.37
C GLY A 51 -4.58 9.00 2.73
N GLY A 52 -5.02 8.51 3.89
CA GLY A 52 -4.62 7.17 4.36
C GLY A 52 -3.10 7.07 4.44
N PHE A 53 -2.48 6.00 3.93
CA PHE A 53 -1.02 5.83 3.92
C PHE A 53 -0.26 6.81 3.00
N THR A 54 -0.94 7.74 2.31
CA THR A 54 -0.29 8.82 1.56
C THR A 54 -0.15 10.11 2.37
N HIS A 55 -0.52 10.11 3.66
CA HIS A 55 -0.32 11.30 4.48
C HIS A 55 1.10 11.39 5.04
N VAL A 56 1.45 12.56 5.51
CA VAL A 56 2.71 12.86 6.21
C VAL A 56 2.42 13.27 7.65
N PHE A 57 3.40 13.14 8.52
CA PHE A 57 3.34 13.68 9.87
C PHE A 57 4.62 14.45 10.22
N LYS A 58 4.52 15.32 11.22
CA LYS A 58 5.63 16.17 11.65
C LYS A 58 5.96 15.96 13.12
N ARG A 59 7.26 16.04 13.42
CA ARG A 59 7.81 16.20 14.78
C ARG A 59 8.98 17.16 14.70
N ASN A 60 9.01 18.13 15.59
CA ASN A 60 10.01 19.19 15.56
C ASN A 60 10.07 19.83 14.16
N ASP A 61 11.25 19.90 13.56
CA ASP A 61 11.48 20.49 12.24
C ASP A 61 11.42 19.46 11.10
N TYR A 62 11.00 18.22 11.37
CA TYR A 62 11.00 17.11 10.43
C TYR A 62 9.62 16.73 9.98
N GLU A 63 9.51 16.31 8.70
CA GLU A 63 8.34 15.70 8.11
C GLU A 63 8.70 14.33 7.52
N TRP A 64 7.88 13.32 7.77
CA TRP A 64 8.04 11.98 7.20
C TRP A 64 6.78 11.54 6.47
N ASP A 65 7.00 10.76 5.41
CA ASP A 65 5.95 10.03 4.73
C ASP A 65 5.58 8.77 5.54
N VAL A 66 4.28 8.43 5.60
CA VAL A 66 3.83 7.30 6.44
C VAL A 66 3.90 5.96 5.70
N GLY A 67 3.71 5.95 4.39
CA GLY A 67 3.68 4.71 3.65
C GLY A 67 3.99 4.82 2.15
N ILE A 68 4.49 5.96 1.69
CA ILE A 68 4.96 6.13 0.31
C ILE A 68 6.46 6.39 0.33
N HIS A 69 7.21 5.39 -0.07
CA HIS A 69 8.66 5.49 -0.15
C HIS A 69 9.13 5.67 -1.60
N TYR A 70 8.40 5.12 -2.55
CA TYR A 70 8.56 5.28 -4.00
C TYR A 70 7.38 4.65 -4.74
N VAL A 71 7.24 4.97 -6.03
CA VAL A 71 6.16 4.46 -6.88
C VAL A 71 6.75 4.09 -8.24
N GLY A 72 6.46 2.90 -8.73
CA GLY A 72 6.89 2.48 -10.06
C GLY A 72 5.95 2.94 -11.18
N ASP A 73 6.30 2.58 -12.41
CA ASP A 73 5.46 2.71 -13.62
C ASP A 73 5.02 4.14 -14.00
N MET A 74 5.72 5.18 -13.45
CA MET A 74 5.45 6.59 -13.75
C MET A 74 6.25 7.15 -14.95
N HIS A 75 7.12 6.34 -15.57
CA HIS A 75 8.06 6.72 -16.62
C HIS A 75 7.43 7.11 -17.98
N ASN A 76 6.16 6.86 -18.18
CA ASN A 76 5.51 7.03 -19.48
C ASN A 76 4.07 7.50 -19.34
N ASP A 77 3.84 8.76 -19.67
CA ASP A 77 2.53 9.43 -19.61
C ASP A 77 1.44 8.79 -20.48
N ARG A 78 1.80 7.86 -21.37
CA ARG A 78 0.83 7.10 -22.17
C ARG A 78 0.30 5.86 -21.46
N LYS A 79 0.86 5.49 -20.29
CA LYS A 79 0.36 4.37 -19.49
C LYS A 79 -0.83 4.77 -18.62
N LEU A 80 -1.63 3.77 -18.24
CA LEU A 80 -2.88 4.00 -17.52
C LEU A 80 -2.67 4.68 -16.16
N MET A 81 -1.67 4.27 -15.40
CA MET A 81 -1.44 4.80 -14.05
C MET A 81 -1.05 6.29 -14.06
N PRO A 82 -0.03 6.76 -14.82
CA PRO A 82 0.25 8.19 -14.96
C PRO A 82 -0.95 8.98 -15.50
N ARG A 83 -1.64 8.45 -16.51
CA ARG A 83 -2.84 9.10 -17.06
C ARG A 83 -3.96 9.24 -16.02
N LEU A 84 -4.17 8.23 -15.19
CA LEU A 84 -5.17 8.30 -14.13
C LEU A 84 -4.80 9.36 -13.09
N PHE A 85 -3.53 9.42 -12.64
CA PHE A 85 -3.07 10.50 -11.78
C PHE A 85 -3.24 11.88 -12.42
N GLN A 86 -2.82 12.06 -13.68
CA GLN A 86 -3.04 13.31 -14.42
C GLN A 86 -4.53 13.69 -14.46
N HIS A 87 -5.40 12.72 -14.68
CA HIS A 87 -6.85 12.94 -14.77
C HIS A 87 -7.45 13.41 -13.43
N ILE A 88 -7.15 12.71 -12.32
CA ILE A 88 -7.73 13.01 -10.99
C ILE A 88 -7.03 14.16 -10.26
N THR A 89 -5.88 14.63 -10.73
CA THR A 89 -5.16 15.80 -10.17
C THR A 89 -5.08 16.98 -11.13
N LYS A 90 -5.68 16.85 -12.33
CA LYS A 90 -5.55 17.84 -13.43
C LYS A 90 -4.08 18.17 -13.75
N GLY A 91 -3.20 17.17 -13.71
CA GLY A 91 -1.79 17.28 -14.00
C GLY A 91 -0.96 18.09 -12.98
N LYS A 92 -1.51 18.40 -11.81
CA LYS A 92 -0.82 19.17 -10.77
C LYS A 92 0.18 18.34 -9.97
N LEU A 93 -0.05 17.03 -9.82
CA LEU A 93 0.89 16.12 -9.17
C LEU A 93 2.07 15.85 -10.11
N LYS A 94 3.28 16.08 -9.62
CA LYS A 94 4.53 15.83 -10.33
C LYS A 94 5.29 14.70 -9.67
N TRP A 95 6.13 14.03 -10.46
CA TRP A 95 6.91 12.87 -10.03
C TRP A 95 8.36 13.08 -10.38
N GLU A 96 9.26 12.84 -9.44
CA GLU A 96 10.70 12.87 -9.63
C GLU A 96 11.24 11.46 -9.85
N ASP A 97 12.18 11.31 -10.76
CA ASP A 97 12.84 10.04 -11.09
C ASP A 97 13.97 9.78 -10.08
N MET A 98 13.99 8.63 -9.44
CA MET A 98 15.01 8.27 -8.46
C MET A 98 16.39 7.96 -9.06
N GLY A 99 16.51 7.94 -10.39
CA GLY A 99 17.77 7.67 -11.09
C GLY A 99 17.89 6.23 -11.61
N VAL A 100 19.11 5.86 -11.98
CA VAL A 100 19.38 4.58 -12.66
C VAL A 100 19.20 3.40 -11.72
N VAL A 101 19.73 3.47 -10.49
CA VAL A 101 19.57 2.44 -9.45
C VAL A 101 18.49 2.91 -8.52
N TYR A 102 17.36 2.21 -8.48
CA TYR A 102 16.24 2.57 -7.61
C TYR A 102 16.20 1.77 -6.30
N ASP A 103 16.69 0.54 -6.32
CA ASP A 103 16.82 -0.32 -5.15
C ASP A 103 18.17 -1.05 -5.12
N LYS A 104 18.67 -1.34 -3.92
CA LYS A 104 19.83 -2.18 -3.66
C LYS A 104 19.40 -3.36 -2.80
N ILE A 105 19.58 -4.57 -3.29
CA ILE A 105 19.38 -5.80 -2.51
C ILE A 105 20.71 -6.16 -1.87
N VAL A 106 20.77 -6.05 -0.55
CA VAL A 106 22.01 -6.15 0.23
C VAL A 106 22.03 -7.45 1.01
N PHE A 107 22.99 -8.32 0.70
CA PHE A 107 23.36 -9.49 1.50
C PHE A 107 24.73 -9.25 2.14
N GLU A 108 25.11 -10.09 3.08
CA GLU A 108 26.40 -9.94 3.77
C GLU A 108 27.59 -10.02 2.80
N ASP A 109 27.52 -10.89 1.81
CA ASP A 109 28.61 -11.15 0.85
C ASP A 109 28.55 -10.26 -0.41
N LYS A 110 27.37 -9.73 -0.78
CA LYS A 110 27.22 -8.95 -2.03
C LYS A 110 25.98 -8.07 -2.04
N THR A 111 26.11 -6.91 -2.68
CA THR A 111 24.99 -6.02 -3.01
C THR A 111 24.65 -6.14 -4.51
N TYR A 112 23.36 -6.23 -4.80
CA TYR A 112 22.81 -6.30 -6.15
C TYR A 112 21.97 -5.06 -6.44
N ASP A 113 22.31 -4.34 -7.50
CA ASP A 113 21.57 -3.14 -7.92
C ASP A 113 20.38 -3.52 -8.81
N LEU A 114 19.18 -3.08 -8.42
CA LEU A 114 18.03 -3.11 -9.31
C LEU A 114 18.01 -1.82 -10.14
N VAL A 115 18.22 -1.99 -11.44
CA VAL A 115 18.41 -0.87 -12.37
C VAL A 115 17.18 -0.61 -13.23
N LYS A 116 16.93 0.66 -13.52
CA LYS A 116 15.85 1.14 -14.36
C LYS A 116 15.94 0.62 -15.80
N GLY A 117 14.82 0.12 -16.29
CA GLY A 117 14.67 -0.40 -17.64
C GLY A 117 14.79 -1.92 -17.69
N ARG A 118 13.72 -2.58 -18.15
CA ARG A 118 13.64 -4.05 -18.20
C ARG A 118 14.87 -4.71 -18.88
N LYS A 119 15.33 -4.14 -20.01
CA LYS A 119 16.50 -4.66 -20.72
C LYS A 119 17.78 -4.52 -19.90
N ASN A 120 17.95 -3.37 -19.25
CA ASN A 120 19.11 -3.07 -18.40
C ASN A 120 19.13 -4.00 -17.19
N LEU A 121 17.97 -4.20 -16.54
CA LEU A 121 17.86 -5.11 -15.40
C LEU A 121 18.22 -6.56 -15.79
N VAL A 122 17.73 -7.05 -16.93
CA VAL A 122 18.09 -8.39 -17.43
C VAL A 122 19.59 -8.49 -17.70
N ALA A 123 20.18 -7.49 -18.34
CA ALA A 123 21.62 -7.47 -18.60
C ALA A 123 22.44 -7.44 -17.29
N LYS A 124 22.02 -6.65 -16.30
CA LYS A 124 22.65 -6.58 -14.98
C LYS A 124 22.56 -7.91 -14.24
N LEU A 125 21.37 -8.53 -14.18
CA LEU A 125 21.18 -9.84 -13.56
C LEU A 125 22.04 -10.92 -14.22
N LYS A 126 22.10 -10.96 -15.56
CA LYS A 126 22.96 -11.90 -16.30
C LYS A 126 24.45 -11.65 -16.10
N ALA A 127 24.87 -10.42 -15.83
CA ALA A 127 26.25 -10.12 -15.45
C ALA A 127 26.57 -10.54 -14.01
N ASP A 128 25.60 -10.46 -13.11
CA ASP A 128 25.76 -10.88 -11.72
C ASP A 128 25.69 -12.40 -11.53
N PHE A 129 24.96 -13.10 -12.41
CA PHE A 129 24.76 -14.56 -12.46
C PHE A 129 25.13 -15.05 -13.87
N ASN A 130 26.39 -15.44 -14.06
CA ASN A 130 27.02 -15.57 -15.38
C ASN A 130 27.03 -16.98 -15.97
N THR A 131 26.28 -17.95 -15.39
CA THR A 131 26.14 -19.29 -15.98
C THR A 131 25.07 -19.30 -17.06
N SER A 132 25.15 -20.25 -18.01
CA SER A 132 24.13 -20.45 -19.05
C SER A 132 22.77 -20.83 -18.46
N GLU A 133 22.78 -21.63 -17.39
CA GLU A 133 21.60 -22.07 -16.64
C GLU A 133 20.88 -20.88 -15.97
N ASP A 134 21.65 -19.98 -15.33
CA ASP A 134 21.10 -18.77 -14.70
C ASP A 134 20.53 -17.82 -15.75
N HIS A 135 21.21 -17.64 -16.89
CA HIS A 135 20.69 -16.83 -17.99
C HIS A 135 19.35 -17.36 -18.51
N ALA A 136 19.24 -18.69 -18.69
CA ALA A 136 17.99 -19.31 -19.11
C ALA A 136 16.88 -19.18 -18.05
N ALA A 137 17.23 -19.24 -16.75
CA ALA A 137 16.31 -19.05 -15.65
C ALA A 137 15.79 -17.60 -15.59
N ILE A 138 16.67 -16.61 -15.76
CA ILE A 138 16.29 -15.18 -15.84
C ILE A 138 15.33 -14.94 -17.01
N ASP A 139 15.58 -15.51 -18.17
CA ASP A 139 14.70 -15.36 -19.33
C ASP A 139 13.31 -15.98 -19.07
N ARG A 140 13.25 -17.21 -18.51
CA ARG A 140 11.99 -17.86 -18.12
C ARG A 140 11.23 -17.04 -17.08
N TYR A 141 11.92 -16.50 -16.07
CA TYR A 141 11.33 -15.61 -15.08
C TYR A 141 10.69 -14.38 -15.71
N MET A 142 11.41 -13.69 -16.59
CA MET A 142 10.89 -12.51 -17.28
C MET A 142 9.69 -12.79 -18.18
N GLU A 143 9.66 -13.97 -18.79
CA GLU A 143 8.50 -14.42 -19.57
C GLU A 143 7.30 -14.73 -18.66
N ALA A 144 7.52 -15.43 -17.54
CA ALA A 144 6.48 -15.73 -16.56
C ALA A 144 5.85 -14.45 -15.99
N VAL A 145 6.65 -13.45 -15.62
CA VAL A 145 6.18 -12.13 -15.19
C VAL A 145 5.30 -11.48 -16.28
N ARG A 146 5.76 -11.48 -17.53
CA ARG A 146 4.99 -10.95 -18.67
C ARG A 146 3.64 -11.64 -18.81
N ASN A 147 3.59 -12.96 -18.69
CA ASN A 147 2.37 -13.74 -18.83
C ASN A 147 1.35 -13.43 -17.74
N VAL A 148 1.81 -13.21 -16.50
CA VAL A 148 0.96 -12.73 -15.41
C VAL A 148 0.38 -11.35 -15.74
N ILE A 149 1.19 -10.39 -16.18
CA ILE A 149 0.73 -9.03 -16.47
C ILE A 149 -0.32 -9.01 -17.59
N VAL A 150 -0.13 -9.80 -18.62
CA VAL A 150 -1.11 -9.91 -19.71
C VAL A 150 -2.44 -10.51 -19.19
N SER A 151 -2.37 -11.57 -18.40
CA SER A 151 -3.56 -12.26 -17.89
C SER A 151 -4.28 -11.50 -16.77
N SER A 152 -3.55 -10.72 -15.95
CA SER A 152 -4.12 -9.91 -14.86
C SER A 152 -5.09 -8.84 -15.36
N ARG A 153 -4.89 -8.30 -16.55
CA ARG A 153 -5.78 -7.28 -17.14
C ARG A 153 -7.23 -7.79 -17.25
N ASN A 154 -7.41 -9.01 -17.73
CA ASN A 154 -8.75 -9.62 -17.82
C ASN A 154 -9.30 -9.93 -16.42
N PHE A 155 -8.47 -10.47 -15.52
CA PHE A 155 -8.86 -10.76 -14.14
C PHE A 155 -9.44 -9.53 -13.43
N TYR A 156 -8.73 -8.40 -13.47
CA TYR A 156 -9.18 -7.19 -12.78
C TYR A 156 -10.32 -6.47 -13.52
N SER A 157 -10.30 -6.40 -14.85
CA SER A 157 -11.36 -5.72 -15.61
C SER A 157 -12.73 -6.40 -15.47
N MET A 158 -12.76 -7.72 -15.32
CA MET A 158 -14.02 -8.46 -15.13
C MET A 158 -14.63 -8.26 -13.74
N LYS A 159 -13.91 -7.70 -12.76
CA LYS A 159 -14.46 -7.35 -11.43
C LYS A 159 -15.54 -6.27 -11.49
N VAL A 160 -15.59 -5.48 -12.56
CA VAL A 160 -16.61 -4.45 -12.79
C VAL A 160 -18.01 -5.04 -13.02
N ILE A 161 -18.10 -6.28 -13.51
CA ILE A 161 -19.36 -6.90 -13.91
C ILE A 161 -20.02 -7.58 -12.70
N PRO A 162 -21.25 -7.17 -12.32
CA PRO A 162 -21.94 -7.72 -11.15
C PRO A 162 -22.62 -9.08 -11.43
N GLY A 163 -23.05 -9.74 -10.35
CA GLY A 163 -23.96 -10.86 -10.36
C GLY A 163 -23.40 -12.15 -10.96
N LEU A 164 -24.29 -13.08 -11.30
CA LEU A 164 -23.93 -14.42 -11.80
C LEU A 164 -23.18 -14.37 -13.13
N VAL A 165 -23.57 -13.46 -14.03
CA VAL A 165 -22.88 -13.26 -15.31
C VAL A 165 -21.43 -12.83 -15.09
N GLY A 166 -21.20 -11.88 -14.20
CA GLY A 166 -19.84 -11.45 -13.84
C GLY A 166 -19.02 -12.59 -13.22
N LYS A 167 -19.64 -13.39 -12.34
CA LYS A 167 -18.99 -14.57 -11.74
C LYS A 167 -18.59 -15.59 -12.80
N TRP A 168 -19.47 -15.93 -13.74
CA TRP A 168 -19.21 -16.86 -14.82
C TRP A 168 -18.09 -16.36 -15.77
N LEU A 169 -18.17 -15.08 -16.18
CA LEU A 169 -17.14 -14.46 -17.03
C LEU A 169 -15.77 -14.46 -16.35
N ARG A 170 -15.69 -14.07 -15.07
CA ARG A 170 -14.44 -14.11 -14.30
C ARG A 170 -13.85 -15.52 -14.28
N LYS A 171 -14.64 -16.54 -13.94
CA LYS A 171 -14.17 -17.92 -13.90
C LYS A 171 -13.58 -18.38 -15.24
N TRP A 172 -14.20 -17.98 -16.36
CA TRP A 172 -13.74 -18.38 -17.70
C TRP A 172 -12.52 -17.57 -18.16
N THR A 173 -12.53 -16.23 -18.02
CA THR A 173 -11.48 -15.35 -18.54
C THR A 173 -10.22 -15.34 -17.69
N SER A 174 -10.30 -15.75 -16.41
CA SER A 174 -9.20 -15.69 -15.45
C SER A 174 -8.40 -16.99 -15.33
N LYS A 175 -8.71 -18.03 -16.08
CA LYS A 175 -8.00 -19.34 -16.00
C LYS A 175 -6.48 -19.23 -16.11
N LYS A 176 -5.98 -18.40 -17.04
CA LYS A 176 -4.54 -18.18 -17.21
C LYS A 176 -3.92 -17.46 -16.02
N PHE A 177 -4.64 -16.49 -15.44
CA PHE A 177 -4.20 -15.78 -14.26
C PHE A 177 -4.16 -16.69 -13.04
N HIS A 178 -5.21 -17.50 -12.82
CA HIS A 178 -5.29 -18.45 -11.70
C HIS A 178 -4.15 -19.48 -11.72
N LYS A 179 -3.71 -19.95 -12.90
CA LYS A 179 -2.55 -20.84 -13.00
C LYS A 179 -1.29 -20.26 -12.33
N SER A 180 -1.11 -18.94 -12.41
CA SER A 180 0.05 -18.26 -11.79
C SER A 180 -0.24 -17.72 -10.38
N SER A 181 -1.51 -17.45 -10.05
CA SER A 181 -1.87 -16.94 -8.73
C SER A 181 -2.05 -18.03 -7.67
N GLU A 182 -2.20 -19.27 -8.07
CA GLU A 182 -2.38 -20.43 -7.18
C GLU A 182 -1.08 -21.11 -6.79
N ILE A 183 0.03 -20.80 -7.46
CA ILE A 183 1.37 -21.25 -7.13
C ILE A 183 2.10 -20.21 -6.28
N SER A 184 2.91 -20.64 -5.33
CA SER A 184 3.75 -19.73 -4.55
C SER A 184 4.90 -19.14 -5.37
N THR A 185 5.43 -18.01 -4.91
CA THR A 185 6.59 -17.37 -5.55
C THR A 185 7.80 -18.31 -5.56
N LEU A 186 8.07 -18.94 -4.42
CA LEU A 186 9.21 -19.87 -4.28
C LEU A 186 9.09 -21.09 -5.20
N GLU A 187 7.91 -21.73 -5.24
CA GLU A 187 7.67 -22.89 -6.13
C GLU A 187 7.84 -22.51 -7.60
N MET A 188 7.36 -21.34 -8.02
CA MET A 188 7.54 -20.87 -9.39
C MET A 188 9.02 -20.64 -9.71
N LEU A 189 9.78 -19.98 -8.83
CA LEU A 189 11.19 -19.71 -9.06
C LEU A 189 12.04 -20.99 -9.06
N ARG A 190 11.78 -21.92 -8.15
CA ARG A 190 12.42 -23.24 -8.12
C ARG A 190 12.13 -24.09 -9.36
N SER A 191 11.04 -23.82 -10.08
CA SER A 191 10.80 -24.44 -11.38
C SER A 191 11.73 -23.91 -12.49
N PHE A 192 12.43 -22.83 -12.26
CA PHE A 192 13.36 -22.21 -13.22
C PHE A 192 14.83 -22.51 -12.89
N THR A 193 15.19 -22.60 -11.61
CA THR A 193 16.59 -22.73 -11.15
C THR A 193 16.66 -23.28 -9.73
N ASP A 194 17.78 -23.97 -9.44
CA ASP A 194 18.16 -24.38 -8.09
C ASP A 194 19.19 -23.41 -7.45
N ASN A 195 19.54 -22.31 -8.14
CA ASN A 195 20.45 -21.30 -7.62
C ASN A 195 19.75 -20.44 -6.54
N GLU A 196 19.94 -20.80 -5.27
CA GLU A 196 19.33 -20.11 -4.13
C GLU A 196 19.72 -18.62 -4.04
N LYS A 197 20.93 -18.24 -4.51
CA LYS A 197 21.32 -16.81 -4.55
C LYS A 197 20.50 -16.03 -5.58
N LEU A 198 20.30 -16.60 -6.77
CA LEU A 198 19.45 -15.99 -7.80
C LEU A 198 17.99 -15.88 -7.32
N ILE A 199 17.45 -16.94 -6.70
CA ILE A 199 16.10 -16.93 -6.11
C ILE A 199 15.98 -15.81 -5.06
N GLY A 200 16.95 -15.72 -4.13
CA GLY A 200 16.97 -14.68 -3.10
C GLY A 200 16.97 -13.26 -3.67
N VAL A 201 17.79 -13.00 -4.71
CA VAL A 201 17.84 -11.69 -5.37
C VAL A 201 16.52 -11.37 -6.10
N LEU A 202 15.96 -12.33 -6.84
CA LEU A 202 14.68 -12.13 -7.55
C LEU A 202 13.51 -11.87 -6.59
N CYS A 203 13.57 -12.43 -5.37
CA CYS A 203 12.57 -12.19 -4.30
C CYS A 203 12.85 -10.93 -3.48
N GLY A 204 13.96 -10.22 -3.70
CA GLY A 204 14.45 -9.14 -2.83
C GLY A 204 13.53 -7.92 -2.64
N GLN A 205 12.35 -7.89 -3.25
CA GLN A 205 11.32 -6.86 -3.01
C GLN A 205 10.06 -7.45 -2.33
N TYR A 206 10.13 -8.65 -1.72
CA TYR A 206 8.95 -9.29 -1.13
C TYR A 206 8.33 -8.48 0.02
N GLY A 207 9.12 -7.64 0.68
CA GLY A 207 8.65 -6.74 1.73
C GLY A 207 7.54 -5.79 1.27
N ASP A 208 7.50 -5.41 -0.01
CA ASP A 208 6.46 -4.54 -0.58
C ASP A 208 5.07 -5.18 -0.67
N TYR A 209 4.94 -6.49 -0.50
CA TYR A 209 3.66 -7.19 -0.35
C TYR A 209 3.57 -8.04 0.93
N GLY A 210 4.66 -8.16 1.68
CA GLY A 210 4.73 -8.57 3.07
C GLY A 210 4.83 -10.07 3.33
N LEU A 211 4.51 -10.95 2.40
CA LEU A 211 4.63 -12.40 2.58
C LEU A 211 5.94 -12.94 2.00
N PRO A 212 6.66 -13.82 2.74
CA PRO A 212 7.85 -14.47 2.20
C PRO A 212 7.52 -15.37 0.99
N PRO A 213 8.52 -15.73 0.17
CA PRO A 213 8.31 -16.38 -1.12
C PRO A 213 7.50 -17.68 -1.11
N ALA A 214 7.61 -18.51 -0.08
CA ALA A 214 6.84 -19.76 0.01
C ALA A 214 5.35 -19.53 0.29
N GLN A 215 4.96 -18.37 0.82
CA GLN A 215 3.58 -18.05 1.20
C GLN A 215 2.90 -17.10 0.22
N SER A 216 3.68 -16.27 -0.48
CA SER A 216 3.15 -15.28 -1.41
C SER A 216 2.75 -15.91 -2.75
N SER A 217 1.68 -15.39 -3.35
CA SER A 217 1.29 -15.75 -4.71
C SER A 217 2.30 -15.21 -5.73
N PHE A 218 2.76 -16.04 -6.67
CA PHE A 218 3.62 -15.58 -7.76
C PHE A 218 2.96 -14.48 -8.61
N ALA A 219 1.65 -14.48 -8.72
CA ALA A 219 0.96 -13.40 -9.44
C ALA A 219 1.16 -12.04 -8.77
N MET A 220 1.16 -11.98 -7.42
CA MET A 220 1.45 -10.73 -6.71
C MET A 220 2.89 -10.28 -6.90
N HIS A 221 3.84 -11.22 -6.74
CA HIS A 221 5.25 -10.97 -6.99
C HIS A 221 5.47 -10.39 -8.40
N ALA A 222 4.91 -11.05 -9.43
CA ALA A 222 5.03 -10.60 -10.82
C ALA A 222 4.44 -9.20 -11.09
N ILE A 223 3.30 -8.89 -10.46
CA ILE A 223 2.68 -7.56 -10.55
C ILE A 223 3.59 -6.50 -9.94
N LEU A 224 4.16 -6.79 -8.76
CA LEU A 224 5.04 -5.88 -8.06
C LEU A 224 6.34 -5.60 -8.83
N VAL A 225 7.08 -6.65 -9.20
CA VAL A 225 8.37 -6.44 -9.89
C VAL A 225 8.19 -5.75 -11.25
N ASN A 226 7.09 -6.07 -11.97
CA ASN A 226 6.77 -5.36 -13.20
C ASN A 226 6.48 -3.87 -12.97
N HIS A 227 5.91 -3.51 -11.82
CA HIS A 227 5.65 -2.12 -11.44
C HIS A 227 6.96 -1.32 -11.39
N TYR A 228 8.05 -1.92 -10.92
CA TYR A 228 9.36 -1.27 -10.76
C TYR A 228 10.35 -1.51 -11.91
N PHE A 229 10.08 -2.34 -12.91
CA PHE A 229 11.02 -2.59 -14.01
C PHE A 229 11.51 -1.34 -14.75
N ASN A 230 10.77 -0.25 -14.69
CA ASN A 230 11.15 1.00 -15.35
C ASN A 230 11.54 2.09 -14.34
N GLY A 231 11.98 1.69 -13.15
CA GLY A 231 12.49 2.58 -12.10
C GLY A 231 11.46 2.97 -11.05
N GLY A 232 11.94 3.66 -10.03
CA GLY A 232 11.18 4.26 -8.95
C GLY A 232 11.01 5.77 -9.15
N TYR A 233 9.91 6.31 -8.64
CA TYR A 233 9.55 7.73 -8.71
C TYR A 233 9.03 8.18 -7.36
N PHE A 234 9.26 9.46 -7.03
CA PHE A 234 8.79 10.05 -5.79
C PHE A 234 7.90 11.28 -6.08
N PRO A 235 6.82 11.51 -5.30
CA PRO A 235 5.96 12.69 -5.52
C PRO A 235 6.67 13.97 -5.08
N VAL A 236 6.81 14.93 -5.98
CA VAL A 236 7.43 16.24 -5.69
C VAL A 236 6.61 16.98 -4.63
N GLY A 237 7.25 17.36 -3.54
CA GLY A 237 6.64 17.99 -2.38
C GLY A 237 6.09 16.99 -1.34
N GLY A 238 6.47 15.69 -1.43
CA GLY A 238 6.10 14.63 -0.49
C GLY A 238 4.77 13.96 -0.82
N SER A 239 4.49 12.84 -0.16
CA SER A 239 3.32 11.99 -0.46
C SER A 239 1.97 12.65 -0.20
N ALA A 240 1.89 13.62 0.72
CA ALA A 240 0.67 14.39 1.00
C ALA A 240 0.13 15.12 -0.24
N LYS A 241 1.01 15.46 -1.21
CA LYS A 241 0.61 16.10 -2.47
C LYS A 241 -0.37 15.27 -3.29
N ILE A 242 -0.40 13.96 -3.09
CA ILE A 242 -1.38 13.08 -3.75
C ILE A 242 -2.79 13.48 -3.32
N ALA A 243 -3.09 13.46 -2.04
CA ALA A 243 -4.41 13.83 -1.51
C ALA A 243 -4.73 15.32 -1.73
N GLU A 244 -3.75 16.21 -1.51
CA GLU A 244 -3.90 17.66 -1.71
C GLU A 244 -4.29 18.03 -3.15
N ASN A 245 -3.80 17.31 -4.15
CA ASN A 245 -4.11 17.56 -5.55
C ASN A 245 -5.38 16.85 -6.05
N ILE A 246 -5.82 15.78 -5.37
CA ILE A 246 -7.10 15.11 -5.67
C ILE A 246 -8.28 15.89 -5.07
N TYR A 247 -8.15 16.42 -3.85
CA TYR A 247 -9.21 17.11 -3.12
C TYR A 247 -9.99 18.16 -3.95
N PRO A 248 -9.33 19.06 -4.73
CA PRO A 248 -10.05 20.05 -5.54
C PRO A 248 -11.01 19.46 -6.58
N GLN A 249 -10.79 18.21 -7.00
CA GLN A 249 -11.68 17.57 -7.96
C GLN A 249 -13.00 17.11 -7.31
N ILE A 250 -12.94 16.79 -6.02
CA ILE A 250 -14.13 16.40 -5.23
C ILE A 250 -14.96 17.64 -4.92
N THR A 251 -14.32 18.72 -4.47
CA THR A 251 -15.02 19.98 -4.14
C THR A 251 -15.60 20.67 -5.37
N ALA A 252 -14.95 20.59 -6.52
CA ALA A 252 -15.49 21.12 -7.77
C ALA A 252 -16.80 20.44 -8.21
N GLY A 253 -17.04 19.19 -7.79
CA GLY A 253 -18.30 18.47 -8.00
C GLY A 253 -19.36 18.74 -6.91
N GLY A 254 -19.16 19.74 -6.03
CA GLY A 254 -20.05 20.06 -4.93
C GLY A 254 -19.93 19.13 -3.71
N GLY A 255 -18.98 18.21 -3.73
CA GLY A 255 -18.64 17.32 -2.62
C GLY A 255 -17.66 17.94 -1.63
N ASP A 256 -17.23 17.14 -0.64
CA ASP A 256 -16.18 17.53 0.31
C ASP A 256 -15.51 16.32 0.98
N VAL A 257 -14.41 16.56 1.71
CA VAL A 257 -13.67 15.54 2.46
C VAL A 257 -13.49 16.01 3.90
N TYR A 258 -14.07 15.29 4.85
CA TYR A 258 -14.00 15.62 6.28
C TYR A 258 -13.03 14.71 7.01
N SER A 259 -12.06 15.31 7.71
CA SER A 259 -11.23 14.62 8.69
C SER A 259 -11.95 14.53 10.06
N ASN A 260 -11.42 13.72 11.00
CA ASN A 260 -12.04 13.43 12.29
C ASN A 260 -13.51 12.97 12.21
N ALA A 261 -13.88 12.34 11.11
CA ALA A 261 -15.24 11.92 10.77
C ALA A 261 -15.36 10.39 10.88
N GLU A 262 -15.38 9.86 12.10
CA GLU A 262 -15.44 8.43 12.35
C GLU A 262 -16.87 7.90 12.13
N VAL A 263 -17.03 7.07 11.10
CA VAL A 263 -18.27 6.31 10.85
C VAL A 263 -18.32 5.14 11.82
N LYS A 264 -19.44 4.99 12.53
CA LYS A 264 -19.71 3.89 13.45
C LYS A 264 -20.30 2.68 12.72
N GLU A 265 -21.31 2.94 11.87
CA GLU A 265 -22.00 1.88 11.15
C GLU A 265 -22.68 2.38 9.88
N ILE A 266 -23.00 1.46 8.97
CA ILE A 266 -23.79 1.70 7.76
C ILE A 266 -25.27 1.49 8.10
N ILE A 267 -26.13 2.41 7.66
CA ILE A 267 -27.58 2.34 7.86
C ILE A 267 -28.21 1.60 6.68
N PHE A 268 -29.08 0.64 7.00
CA PHE A 268 -29.78 -0.18 6.00
C PHE A 268 -31.30 0.00 6.09
N GLU A 269 -31.97 -0.02 4.93
CA GLU A 269 -33.41 -0.24 4.77
C GLU A 269 -33.57 -1.59 4.05
N GLY A 270 -33.92 -2.63 4.84
CA GLY A 270 -33.86 -4.00 4.35
C GLY A 270 -32.45 -4.38 3.88
N ASN A 271 -32.27 -4.70 2.61
CA ASN A 271 -30.97 -5.04 2.02
C ASN A 271 -30.32 -3.87 1.25
N LYS A 272 -30.76 -2.63 1.47
CA LYS A 272 -30.26 -1.44 0.78
C LYS A 272 -29.54 -0.53 1.75
N ALA A 273 -28.27 -0.22 1.51
CA ALA A 273 -27.54 0.82 2.23
C ALA A 273 -28.11 2.21 1.84
N VAL A 274 -28.43 3.03 2.84
CA VAL A 274 -29.11 4.33 2.66
C VAL A 274 -28.38 5.49 3.35
N GLY A 275 -27.34 5.20 4.12
CA GLY A 275 -26.59 6.22 4.86
C GLY A 275 -25.55 5.62 5.78
N VAL A 276 -24.99 6.47 6.63
CA VAL A 276 -24.06 6.10 7.69
C VAL A 276 -24.44 6.78 8.99
N ARG A 277 -24.17 6.13 10.13
CA ARG A 277 -24.24 6.71 11.46
C ARG A 277 -22.82 6.99 11.95
N MET A 278 -22.59 8.21 12.36
CA MET A 278 -21.32 8.65 12.92
C MET A 278 -21.16 8.17 14.36
N LYS A 279 -19.95 8.22 14.89
CA LYS A 279 -19.64 7.78 16.27
C LYS A 279 -20.43 8.56 17.34
N ASP A 280 -20.79 9.79 17.08
CA ASP A 280 -21.59 10.67 17.95
C ASP A 280 -23.10 10.51 17.76
N GLY A 281 -23.54 9.56 16.94
CA GLY A 281 -24.96 9.29 16.66
C GLY A 281 -25.56 10.11 15.50
N TYR A 282 -24.83 11.09 14.93
CA TYR A 282 -25.33 11.86 13.79
C TYR A 282 -25.47 10.98 12.55
N GLU A 283 -26.55 11.15 11.80
CA GLU A 283 -26.82 10.36 10.61
C GLU A 283 -26.68 11.20 9.33
N LEU A 284 -26.06 10.57 8.33
CA LEU A 284 -25.89 11.14 7.00
C LEU A 284 -26.48 10.17 5.97
N LYS A 285 -27.33 10.68 5.09
CA LYS A 285 -28.00 9.90 4.04
C LYS A 285 -27.34 10.11 2.69
N ALA A 286 -27.31 9.05 1.88
CA ALA A 286 -26.84 9.08 0.49
C ALA A 286 -27.46 7.95 -0.33
N ASP A 287 -27.45 8.12 -1.66
CA ASP A 287 -27.94 7.08 -2.57
C ASP A 287 -27.03 5.87 -2.62
N ARG A 288 -25.74 6.06 -2.36
CA ARG A 288 -24.70 5.00 -2.41
C ARG A 288 -23.70 5.17 -1.28
N ILE A 289 -23.27 4.04 -0.72
CA ILE A 289 -22.18 3.98 0.26
C ILE A 289 -21.02 3.21 -0.37
N ILE A 290 -19.83 3.77 -0.30
CA ILE A 290 -18.60 3.16 -0.79
C ILE A 290 -17.62 3.00 0.39
N SER A 291 -17.26 1.77 0.72
CA SER A 291 -16.30 1.53 1.79
C SER A 291 -14.88 1.37 1.25
N ASN A 292 -13.99 2.24 1.74
CA ASN A 292 -12.54 2.14 1.60
C ASN A 292 -11.87 1.81 2.94
N ALA A 293 -12.63 1.27 3.89
CA ALA A 293 -12.15 0.93 5.24
C ALA A 293 -11.45 -0.44 5.33
N GLY A 294 -11.38 -1.17 4.21
CA GLY A 294 -10.94 -2.56 4.15
C GLY A 294 -12.09 -3.55 4.37
N VAL A 295 -11.90 -4.77 3.89
CA VAL A 295 -12.93 -5.83 3.90
C VAL A 295 -13.35 -6.18 5.31
N PHE A 296 -12.39 -6.47 6.20
CA PHE A 296 -12.70 -6.86 7.59
C PHE A 296 -13.39 -5.73 8.36
N ASN A 297 -12.89 -4.50 8.27
CA ASN A 297 -13.55 -3.37 8.93
C ASN A 297 -14.96 -3.14 8.39
N THR A 298 -15.16 -3.28 7.07
CA THR A 298 -16.48 -3.09 6.45
C THR A 298 -17.47 -4.13 6.98
N PHE A 299 -17.13 -5.42 6.89
CA PHE A 299 -18.08 -6.49 7.17
C PHE A 299 -18.20 -6.86 8.65
N GLN A 300 -17.17 -6.66 9.45
CA GLN A 300 -17.16 -7.02 10.87
C GLN A 300 -17.48 -5.85 11.81
N LYS A 301 -17.28 -4.59 11.36
CA LYS A 301 -17.47 -3.41 12.22
C LYS A 301 -18.53 -2.45 11.74
N LEU A 302 -18.63 -2.24 10.39
CA LEU A 302 -19.53 -1.22 9.84
C LEU A 302 -20.91 -1.78 9.48
N ILE A 303 -21.06 -3.09 9.32
CA ILE A 303 -22.37 -3.72 9.13
C ILE A 303 -22.90 -4.16 10.49
N PRO A 304 -24.14 -3.78 10.86
CA PRO A 304 -24.77 -4.24 12.10
C PRO A 304 -24.82 -5.78 12.16
N LYS A 305 -24.45 -6.37 13.30
CA LYS A 305 -24.44 -7.83 13.50
C LYS A 305 -25.83 -8.46 13.38
N GLU A 306 -26.84 -7.68 13.67
CA GLU A 306 -28.27 -8.07 13.61
C GLU A 306 -28.78 -8.16 12.15
N HIS A 307 -27.98 -7.73 11.15
CA HIS A 307 -28.41 -7.78 9.77
C HIS A 307 -28.48 -9.23 9.28
N LEU A 308 -29.60 -9.59 8.63
CA LEU A 308 -29.92 -10.95 8.16
C LEU A 308 -28.83 -11.64 7.30
N LEU A 309 -27.97 -10.88 6.66
CA LEU A 309 -26.89 -11.40 5.82
C LEU A 309 -25.53 -11.49 6.53
N TYR A 310 -25.43 -11.08 7.81
CA TYR A 310 -24.16 -10.99 8.52
C TYR A 310 -23.38 -12.33 8.51
N ASP A 311 -24.01 -13.42 8.96
CA ASP A 311 -23.38 -14.76 9.02
C ASP A 311 -22.96 -15.29 7.64
N LYS A 312 -23.73 -14.94 6.60
CA LYS A 312 -23.38 -15.31 5.23
C LYS A 312 -22.15 -14.57 4.72
N LEU A 313 -21.97 -13.33 5.15
CA LEU A 313 -20.79 -12.53 4.78
C LEU A 313 -19.53 -13.05 5.43
N GLU A 314 -19.57 -13.40 6.71
CA GLU A 314 -18.43 -13.95 7.42
C GLU A 314 -17.85 -15.16 6.67
N LYS A 315 -18.71 -16.09 6.25
CA LYS A 315 -18.33 -17.28 5.44
C LYS A 315 -17.73 -16.94 4.06
N GLN A 316 -18.05 -15.78 3.49
CA GLN A 316 -17.49 -15.39 2.17
C GLN A 316 -16.00 -15.02 2.25
N PHE A 317 -15.52 -14.69 3.44
CA PHE A 317 -14.13 -14.26 3.66
C PHE A 317 -13.33 -15.27 4.48
N ASP A 318 -13.87 -16.48 4.70
CA ASP A 318 -13.15 -17.58 5.33
C ASP A 318 -11.84 -17.87 4.58
N GLY A 319 -10.77 -18.09 5.34
CA GLY A 319 -9.43 -18.36 4.81
C GLY A 319 -8.66 -17.11 4.36
N LEU A 320 -9.26 -15.92 4.39
CA LEU A 320 -8.53 -14.67 4.23
C LEU A 320 -7.93 -14.23 5.57
N ARG A 321 -6.74 -13.64 5.52
CA ARG A 321 -6.02 -13.13 6.68
C ARG A 321 -5.61 -11.68 6.48
N PRO A 322 -5.46 -10.89 7.56
CA PRO A 322 -4.77 -9.62 7.52
C PRO A 322 -3.33 -9.82 7.04
N SER A 323 -2.81 -8.85 6.33
CA SER A 323 -1.40 -8.84 5.95
C SER A 323 -0.49 -8.63 7.17
N VAL A 324 0.81 -8.58 6.92
CA VAL A 324 1.82 -8.34 7.96
C VAL A 324 1.68 -6.94 8.58
N ALA A 325 2.08 -6.86 9.84
CA ALA A 325 2.35 -5.60 10.53
C ALA A 325 3.87 -5.33 10.56
N HIS A 326 4.25 -4.13 10.93
CA HIS A 326 5.63 -3.65 10.85
C HIS A 326 5.98 -2.69 11.98
N ILE A 327 7.27 -2.47 12.16
CA ILE A 327 7.84 -1.31 12.85
C ILE A 327 8.48 -0.39 11.82
N CYS A 328 8.41 0.92 12.06
CA CYS A 328 9.07 1.92 11.25
C CYS A 328 9.79 2.92 12.14
N LEU A 329 11.11 3.05 11.96
CA LEU A 329 11.93 4.05 12.62
C LEU A 329 12.04 5.28 11.72
N TYR A 330 11.52 6.38 12.18
CA TYR A 330 11.59 7.69 11.56
C TYR A 330 12.76 8.47 12.12
N ILE A 331 13.66 8.94 11.28
CA ILE A 331 14.93 9.57 11.67
C ILE A 331 15.01 10.97 11.05
N GLY A 332 15.40 11.96 11.85
CA GLY A 332 15.69 13.33 11.45
C GLY A 332 17.15 13.69 11.67
N LEU A 333 17.76 14.42 10.72
CA LEU A 333 19.14 14.87 10.74
C LEU A 333 19.22 16.38 10.46
N LYS A 334 20.10 17.12 11.16
CA LYS A 334 20.30 18.59 11.03
C LYS A 334 21.33 18.96 9.96
N LYS A 335 21.29 18.26 8.83
CA LYS A 335 22.09 18.56 7.63
C LYS A 335 21.30 18.13 6.41
N SER A 336 21.56 18.78 5.30
CA SER A 336 20.93 18.44 4.03
C SER A 336 21.31 17.03 3.56
N SER A 337 20.44 16.41 2.76
CA SER A 337 20.72 15.11 2.13
C SER A 337 22.00 15.13 1.30
N LYS A 338 22.31 16.28 0.69
CA LYS A 338 23.53 16.48 -0.12
C LYS A 338 24.80 16.47 0.74
N GLU A 339 24.80 17.19 1.86
CA GLU A 339 25.95 17.21 2.79
C GLU A 339 26.21 15.84 3.40
N LEU A 340 25.14 15.11 3.73
CA LEU A 340 25.21 13.75 4.28
C LEU A 340 25.37 12.67 3.21
N GLN A 341 25.44 13.03 1.92
CA GLN A 341 25.57 12.10 0.81
C GLN A 341 24.53 10.96 0.85
N LEU A 342 23.29 11.30 1.24
CA LEU A 342 22.22 10.32 1.30
C LEU A 342 21.83 9.88 -0.13
N PRO A 343 21.70 8.56 -0.38
CA PRO A 343 21.33 8.07 -1.72
C PRO A 343 19.86 8.32 -2.04
N THR A 344 19.50 8.32 -3.31
CA THR A 344 18.11 8.28 -3.76
C THR A 344 17.55 6.86 -3.84
N SER A 345 18.45 5.85 -3.99
CA SER A 345 18.07 4.43 -4.01
C SER A 345 17.73 3.92 -2.60
N ASN A 346 16.75 3.02 -2.51
CA ASN A 346 16.45 2.34 -1.27
C ASN A 346 17.39 1.15 -1.03
N PHE A 347 17.47 0.71 0.23
CA PHE A 347 18.20 -0.50 0.61
C PHE A 347 17.24 -1.55 1.15
N TRP A 348 17.37 -2.77 0.65
CA TRP A 348 16.71 -3.97 1.12
C TRP A 348 17.77 -4.92 1.67
N ILE A 349 17.92 -4.96 2.99
CA ILE A 349 18.99 -5.67 3.68
C ILE A 349 18.46 -6.98 4.24
N TYR A 350 19.17 -8.07 3.92
CA TYR A 350 18.80 -9.43 4.30
C TYR A 350 19.96 -10.15 4.98
N PRO A 351 19.72 -10.96 6.04
CA PRO A 351 20.76 -11.77 6.69
C PRO A 351 21.21 -12.97 5.84
N GLY A 352 20.40 -13.39 4.86
CA GLY A 352 20.70 -14.51 3.98
C GLY A 352 19.74 -14.60 2.81
N TYR A 353 20.05 -15.44 1.83
CA TYR A 353 19.29 -15.58 0.58
C TYR A 353 17.98 -16.36 0.74
N ASP A 354 17.86 -17.20 1.77
CA ASP A 354 16.62 -17.91 2.09
C ASP A 354 15.70 -17.04 2.95
N HIS A 355 14.83 -16.29 2.28
CA HIS A 355 13.92 -15.35 2.94
C HIS A 355 12.90 -16.03 3.87
N ASP A 356 12.43 -17.23 3.53
CA ASP A 356 11.47 -17.97 4.36
C ASP A 356 12.14 -18.45 5.66
N LYS A 357 13.36 -18.94 5.58
CA LYS A 357 14.18 -19.29 6.75
C LYS A 357 14.46 -18.06 7.62
N ASN A 358 14.88 -16.95 7.02
CA ASN A 358 15.14 -15.69 7.74
C ASN A 358 13.91 -15.25 8.56
N VAL A 359 12.72 -15.30 7.97
CA VAL A 359 11.46 -14.97 8.66
C VAL A 359 11.17 -15.95 9.77
N GLN A 360 11.31 -17.26 9.52
CA GLN A 360 11.05 -18.30 10.52
C GLN A 360 11.97 -18.17 11.73
N GLU A 361 13.27 -18.00 11.54
CA GLU A 361 14.26 -17.84 12.62
C GLU A 361 13.98 -16.59 13.43
N TYR A 362 13.71 -15.45 12.77
CA TYR A 362 13.36 -14.22 13.45
C TYR A 362 12.08 -14.33 14.28
N LEU A 363 11.04 -14.96 13.74
CA LEU A 363 9.79 -15.14 14.48
C LEU A 363 9.92 -16.08 15.68
N ALA A 364 10.85 -17.04 15.61
CA ALA A 364 11.12 -17.96 16.72
C ALA A 364 11.86 -17.27 17.88
N ASN A 365 12.78 -16.36 17.59
CA ASN A 365 13.54 -15.63 18.59
C ASN A 365 13.92 -14.22 18.07
N PRO A 366 13.02 -13.22 18.20
CA PRO A 366 13.21 -11.89 17.63
C PRO A 366 14.31 -11.07 18.31
N ASP A 367 14.69 -11.41 19.54
CA ASP A 367 15.67 -10.68 20.31
C ASP A 367 17.11 -11.02 19.90
N ASP A 368 17.39 -12.27 19.55
CA ASP A 368 18.74 -12.75 19.23
C ASP A 368 18.97 -12.86 17.71
N ASN A 369 17.94 -13.16 16.92
CA ASN A 369 18.08 -13.27 15.48
C ASN A 369 18.05 -11.90 14.77
N PRO A 370 18.76 -11.74 13.64
CA PRO A 370 18.70 -10.53 12.84
C PRO A 370 17.28 -10.29 12.29
N PHE A 371 16.95 -9.05 11.98
CA PHE A 371 15.72 -8.74 11.25
C PHE A 371 15.69 -9.50 9.93
N PRO A 372 14.54 -10.10 9.53
CA PRO A 372 14.46 -10.90 8.30
C PRO A 372 14.53 -10.05 7.03
N VAL A 373 14.19 -8.77 7.15
CA VAL A 373 14.33 -7.72 6.17
C VAL A 373 14.47 -6.39 6.88
N VAL A 374 15.41 -5.56 6.45
CA VAL A 374 15.47 -4.13 6.82
C VAL A 374 15.41 -3.32 5.55
N TYR A 375 14.33 -2.56 5.40
CA TYR A 375 14.16 -1.61 4.31
C TYR A 375 14.54 -0.22 4.77
N ILE A 376 15.40 0.48 4.01
CA ILE A 376 15.83 1.85 4.32
C ILE A 376 15.47 2.75 3.13
N SER A 377 14.75 3.82 3.43
CA SER A 377 14.33 4.85 2.47
C SER A 377 14.86 6.22 2.88
N PHE A 378 15.12 7.06 1.89
CA PHE A 378 15.66 8.41 2.04
C PHE A 378 14.74 9.44 1.38
N PRO A 379 13.56 9.77 1.97
CA PRO A 379 12.56 10.64 1.33
C PRO A 379 13.10 12.00 0.96
N SER A 380 13.88 12.64 1.84
CA SER A 380 14.48 13.95 1.61
C SER A 380 15.45 14.02 0.43
N SER A 381 16.09 12.89 0.07
CA SER A 381 16.99 12.84 -1.10
C SER A 381 16.23 12.69 -2.42
N LYS A 382 15.00 12.17 -2.36
CA LYS A 382 14.16 11.88 -3.53
C LYS A 382 13.30 13.07 -3.94
N ASP A 383 12.97 13.94 -2.98
CA ASP A 383 12.11 15.09 -3.21
C ASP A 383 12.93 16.34 -3.56
N PRO A 384 12.89 16.81 -4.82
CA PRO A 384 13.63 18.01 -5.22
C PRO A 384 13.11 19.29 -4.55
N ASP A 385 11.90 19.27 -3.96
CA ASP A 385 11.33 20.39 -3.22
C ASP A 385 11.64 20.36 -1.73
N TRP A 386 12.40 19.35 -1.26
CA TRP A 386 12.69 19.17 0.16
C TRP A 386 13.40 20.37 0.76
N GLU A 387 14.51 20.81 0.16
CA GLU A 387 15.35 21.91 0.65
C GLU A 387 14.60 23.25 0.72
N ASN A 388 13.63 23.47 -0.18
CA ASN A 388 12.77 24.66 -0.13
C ASN A 388 11.80 24.63 1.07
N ARG A 389 11.36 23.44 1.48
CA ARG A 389 10.38 23.27 2.58
C ARG A 389 11.02 23.07 3.94
N TYR A 390 12.18 22.43 3.97
CA TYR A 390 12.90 22.01 5.18
C TYR A 390 14.41 22.19 4.99
N PRO A 391 14.92 23.44 4.86
CA PRO A 391 16.34 23.70 4.61
C PRO A 391 17.22 23.10 5.72
N ASP A 392 18.42 22.69 5.36
CA ASP A 392 19.43 22.13 6.25
C ASP A 392 18.96 20.92 7.09
N THR A 393 17.95 20.19 6.61
CA THR A 393 17.47 18.97 7.26
C THR A 393 17.39 17.81 6.28
N SER A 394 17.36 16.59 6.82
CA SER A 394 17.06 15.40 6.04
C SER A 394 16.34 14.35 6.88
N THR A 395 15.71 13.39 6.19
CA THR A 395 14.95 12.31 6.82
C THR A 395 15.30 10.95 6.24
N ILE A 396 15.25 9.95 7.12
CA ILE A 396 15.43 8.53 6.78
C ILE A 396 14.30 7.74 7.44
N GLU A 397 13.85 6.70 6.78
CA GLU A 397 12.84 5.76 7.30
C GLU A 397 13.37 4.34 7.21
N ILE A 398 13.28 3.59 8.32
CA ILE A 398 13.74 2.20 8.38
C ILE A 398 12.60 1.31 8.79
N ILE A 399 12.26 0.34 7.95
CA ILE A 399 11.11 -0.55 8.15
C ILE A 399 11.59 -1.99 8.32
N SER A 400 10.96 -2.70 9.24
CA SER A 400 11.11 -4.14 9.38
C SER A 400 9.80 -4.80 9.81
N LEU A 401 9.73 -6.13 9.64
CA LEU A 401 8.62 -6.95 10.06
C LEU A 401 8.48 -6.94 11.58
N ALA A 402 7.24 -6.80 12.07
CA ALA A 402 6.92 -6.96 13.49
C ALA A 402 5.47 -7.46 13.66
N PRO A 403 5.26 -8.72 14.04
CA PRO A 403 3.93 -9.27 14.28
C PRO A 403 3.17 -8.53 15.37
N TYR A 404 1.88 -8.30 15.15
CA TYR A 404 1.00 -7.62 16.09
C TYR A 404 0.99 -8.27 17.48
N ASP A 405 1.05 -9.60 17.55
CA ASP A 405 0.93 -10.35 18.80
C ASP A 405 2.02 -10.00 19.84
N TRP A 406 3.18 -9.56 19.40
CA TRP A 406 4.25 -9.09 20.31
C TRP A 406 3.90 -7.82 21.08
N PHE A 407 2.95 -7.03 20.56
CA PHE A 407 2.48 -5.77 21.14
C PHE A 407 1.14 -5.88 21.85
N LYS A 408 0.53 -7.07 21.86
CA LYS A 408 -0.85 -7.29 22.32
C LYS A 408 -1.05 -6.92 23.79
N LYS A 409 -0.04 -7.09 24.65
CA LYS A 409 -0.12 -6.71 26.06
C LYS A 409 -0.40 -5.22 26.28
N TRP A 410 -0.03 -4.36 25.32
CA TRP A 410 -0.28 -2.91 25.39
C TRP A 410 -1.49 -2.45 24.55
N GLU A 411 -2.24 -3.37 23.98
CA GLU A 411 -3.34 -3.06 23.05
C GLU A 411 -4.38 -2.10 23.64
N ASN A 412 -4.74 -2.31 24.91
CA ASN A 412 -5.75 -1.52 25.62
C ASN A 412 -5.21 -0.24 26.26
N THR A 413 -3.95 0.07 26.06
CA THR A 413 -3.34 1.31 26.56
C THR A 413 -3.55 2.47 25.58
N ARG A 414 -3.60 3.70 26.12
CA ARG A 414 -3.79 4.90 25.29
C ARG A 414 -2.54 5.19 24.48
N TRP A 415 -2.70 5.54 23.21
CA TRP A 415 -1.63 6.03 22.35
C TRP A 415 -0.87 7.19 23.00
N GLY A 416 0.47 7.15 22.96
CA GLY A 416 1.36 8.12 23.60
C GLY A 416 1.47 7.99 25.13
N LYS A 417 0.82 6.98 25.75
CA LYS A 417 0.86 6.70 27.20
C LYS A 417 0.79 5.18 27.47
N ARG A 418 1.77 4.43 26.94
CA ARG A 418 1.75 2.95 26.99
C ARG A 418 2.63 2.35 28.10
N GLY A 419 3.38 3.21 28.84
CA GLY A 419 4.25 2.80 29.94
C GLY A 419 5.72 2.66 29.55
N GLU A 420 6.58 2.62 30.57
CA GLU A 420 8.04 2.62 30.44
C GLU A 420 8.57 1.37 29.74
N ASP A 421 7.97 0.22 30.01
CA ASP A 421 8.33 -1.07 29.39
C ASP A 421 8.08 -1.09 27.87
N TYR A 422 7.05 -0.36 27.40
CA TYR A 422 6.80 -0.16 25.99
C TYR A 422 7.83 0.75 25.33
N GLU A 423 8.20 1.86 25.99
CA GLU A 423 9.21 2.76 25.45
C GLU A 423 10.61 2.12 25.50
N ALA A 424 10.96 1.35 26.53
CA ALA A 424 12.21 0.59 26.60
C ALA A 424 12.32 -0.45 25.47
N MET A 425 11.23 -1.14 25.14
CA MET A 425 11.20 -2.06 24.01
C MET A 425 11.40 -1.32 22.68
N LYS A 426 10.73 -0.16 22.49
CA LYS A 426 10.92 0.67 21.29
C LYS A 426 12.37 1.12 21.15
N GLU A 427 12.99 1.56 22.24
CA GLU A 427 14.39 1.99 22.25
C GLU A 427 15.33 0.84 21.84
N LYS A 428 15.17 -0.34 22.45
CA LYS A 428 15.95 -1.53 22.09
C LYS A 428 15.90 -1.82 20.59
N TRP A 429 14.72 -1.75 19.99
CA TRP A 429 14.54 -2.05 18.56
C TRP A 429 15.01 -0.92 17.67
N SER A 430 14.86 0.33 18.11
CA SER A 430 15.41 1.49 17.41
C SER A 430 16.93 1.39 17.26
N LEU A 431 17.65 1.08 18.34
CA LEU A 431 19.10 0.91 18.31
C LEU A 431 19.54 -0.21 17.37
N ARG A 432 18.81 -1.32 17.33
CA ARG A 432 19.10 -2.41 16.40
C ARG A 432 18.88 -2.00 14.93
N LEU A 433 17.85 -1.21 14.62
CA LEU A 433 17.61 -0.68 13.28
C LEU A 433 18.68 0.34 12.90
N LEU A 434 19.09 1.22 13.82
CA LEU A 434 20.17 2.16 13.59
C LEU A 434 21.51 1.49 13.26
N GLU A 435 21.83 0.35 13.91
CA GLU A 435 23.04 -0.40 13.57
C GLU A 435 23.00 -0.92 12.11
N ASN A 436 21.84 -1.30 11.56
CA ASN A 436 21.73 -1.65 10.16
C ASN A 436 21.99 -0.45 9.23
N LEU A 437 21.51 0.75 9.60
CA LEU A 437 21.83 1.99 8.88
C LEU A 437 23.34 2.29 8.90
N TYR A 438 23.95 2.22 10.07
CA TYR A 438 25.38 2.54 10.25
C TYR A 438 26.30 1.54 9.54
N ARG A 439 25.90 0.28 9.37
CA ARG A 439 26.65 -0.68 8.55
C ARG A 439 26.69 -0.27 7.08
N GLN A 440 25.60 0.31 6.56
CA GLN A 440 25.53 0.78 5.18
C GLN A 440 26.13 2.17 4.99
N LEU A 441 25.93 3.07 5.95
CA LEU A 441 26.34 4.47 5.92
C LEU A 441 27.04 4.85 7.24
N PRO A 442 28.31 4.40 7.45
CA PRO A 442 29.02 4.58 8.73
C PRO A 442 29.21 6.04 9.14
N HIS A 443 29.28 6.94 8.17
CA HIS A 443 29.47 8.39 8.38
C HIS A 443 28.24 9.08 9.02
N LEU A 444 27.09 8.41 9.09
CA LEU A 444 25.91 8.92 9.76
C LEU A 444 25.95 8.72 11.29
N ARG A 445 26.91 7.95 11.81
CA ARG A 445 27.05 7.78 13.27
C ARG A 445 27.36 9.11 13.92
N GLY A 446 26.52 9.48 14.90
CA GLY A 446 26.59 10.78 15.57
C GLY A 446 25.99 11.97 14.82
N GLN A 447 25.32 11.75 13.66
CA GLN A 447 24.64 12.80 12.90
C GLN A 447 23.12 12.85 13.14
N ILE A 448 22.56 11.87 13.84
CA ILE A 448 21.13 11.79 14.11
C ILE A 448 20.75 12.78 15.21
N ASP A 449 19.76 13.63 14.93
CA ASP A 449 19.20 14.60 15.88
C ASP A 449 17.94 14.07 16.57
N TYR A 450 17.10 13.36 15.84
CA TYR A 450 15.83 12.84 16.33
C TYR A 450 15.51 11.48 15.74
N TYR A 451 14.88 10.61 16.51
CA TYR A 451 14.23 9.39 15.99
C TYR A 451 13.02 8.99 16.84
N GLU A 452 12.06 8.34 16.19
CA GLU A 452 10.84 7.81 16.79
C GLU A 452 10.45 6.48 16.14
N LEU A 453 10.23 5.42 16.93
CA LEU A 453 9.75 4.13 16.42
C LEU A 453 8.22 4.07 16.45
N SER A 454 7.61 3.83 15.29
CA SER A 454 6.22 3.40 15.15
C SER A 454 6.10 1.88 15.28
N THR A 455 4.99 1.40 15.80
CA THR A 455 4.71 -0.03 16.01
C THR A 455 3.35 -0.42 15.40
N PRO A 456 3.01 -1.71 15.32
CA PRO A 456 1.68 -2.16 14.90
C PRO A 456 0.52 -1.50 15.66
N LEU A 457 0.73 -1.13 16.93
CA LEU A 457 -0.28 -0.41 17.72
C LEU A 457 -0.50 1.03 17.25
N SER A 458 0.53 1.70 16.71
CA SER A 458 0.36 3.01 16.08
C SER A 458 -0.48 2.90 14.82
N THR A 459 -0.14 1.93 13.96
CA THR A 459 -0.92 1.66 12.74
C THR A 459 -2.37 1.32 13.06
N LYS A 460 -2.62 0.41 14.00
CA LYS A 460 -3.98 0.07 14.46
C LYS A 460 -4.76 1.30 14.94
N ASN A 461 -4.14 2.15 15.75
CA ASN A 461 -4.79 3.36 16.29
C ASN A 461 -5.27 4.30 15.18
N PHE A 462 -4.44 4.52 14.17
CA PHE A 462 -4.73 5.50 13.12
C PHE A 462 -5.56 4.93 11.97
N THR A 463 -5.34 3.69 11.55
CA THR A 463 -6.06 3.07 10.44
C THR A 463 -7.35 2.36 10.87
N GLY A 464 -7.38 1.84 12.11
CA GLY A 464 -8.45 0.97 12.61
C GLY A 464 -8.34 -0.47 12.12
N TYR A 465 -7.27 -0.84 11.42
CA TYR A 465 -6.98 -2.22 11.07
C TYR A 465 -6.77 -3.08 12.31
N GLN A 466 -7.22 -4.35 12.26
CA GLN A 466 -7.33 -5.18 13.48
C GLN A 466 -5.97 -5.54 14.09
N SER A 467 -5.01 -5.83 13.22
CA SER A 467 -3.67 -6.29 13.59
C SER A 467 -2.58 -5.28 13.20
N GLY A 468 -2.95 -4.01 12.97
CA GLY A 468 -2.00 -3.00 12.52
C GLY A 468 -1.34 -3.33 11.18
N GLU A 469 -2.03 -4.10 10.35
CA GLU A 469 -1.59 -4.51 9.02
C GLU A 469 -1.45 -3.33 8.07
N ILE A 470 -0.50 -3.40 7.11
CA ILE A 470 -0.22 -2.29 6.18
C ILE A 470 -0.75 -2.52 4.77
N TYR A 471 -0.92 -3.77 4.37
CA TYR A 471 -1.33 -4.14 3.01
C TYR A 471 -2.77 -4.66 2.91
N GLY A 472 -3.60 -4.40 3.94
CA GLY A 472 -4.95 -4.95 4.04
C GLY A 472 -4.93 -6.47 4.15
N LEU A 473 -5.52 -7.17 3.19
CA LEU A 473 -5.45 -8.63 3.12
C LEU A 473 -4.09 -9.13 2.64
N GLU A 474 -3.61 -10.24 3.20
CA GLU A 474 -2.38 -10.90 2.73
C GLU A 474 -2.47 -11.31 1.24
N HIS A 475 -1.32 -11.35 0.57
CA HIS A 475 -1.25 -11.65 -0.86
C HIS A 475 -0.91 -13.13 -1.14
N SER A 476 -1.57 -14.01 -0.39
CA SER A 476 -1.48 -15.47 -0.57
C SER A 476 -2.30 -15.96 -1.78
N PRO A 477 -2.09 -17.20 -2.24
CA PRO A 477 -2.95 -17.83 -3.25
C PRO A 477 -4.44 -17.81 -2.88
N ALA A 478 -4.79 -17.95 -1.60
CA ALA A 478 -6.17 -17.92 -1.09
C ALA A 478 -6.90 -16.62 -1.44
N ARG A 479 -6.21 -15.47 -1.34
CA ARG A 479 -6.77 -14.17 -1.72
C ARG A 479 -7.23 -14.14 -3.17
N PHE A 480 -6.43 -14.65 -4.09
CA PHE A 480 -6.75 -14.61 -5.53
C PHE A 480 -7.83 -15.61 -5.94
N ARG A 481 -8.05 -16.66 -5.14
CA ARG A 481 -9.19 -17.58 -5.33
C ARG A 481 -10.52 -16.99 -4.87
N ASN A 482 -10.50 -16.01 -3.97
CA ASN A 482 -11.72 -15.43 -3.41
C ASN A 482 -12.47 -14.59 -4.46
N GLU A 483 -13.65 -15.05 -4.87
CA GLU A 483 -14.48 -14.43 -5.90
C GLU A 483 -15.26 -13.20 -5.42
N HIS A 484 -15.29 -12.94 -4.09
CA HIS A 484 -16.06 -11.86 -3.46
C HIS A 484 -15.28 -10.55 -3.35
N LEU A 485 -13.96 -10.55 -3.60
CA LEU A 485 -13.13 -9.35 -3.60
C LEU A 485 -13.36 -8.52 -4.87
N THR A 486 -14.52 -7.90 -4.97
CA THR A 486 -14.98 -7.07 -6.10
C THR A 486 -15.61 -5.78 -5.58
N PRO A 487 -15.83 -4.75 -6.41
CA PRO A 487 -16.58 -3.56 -6.00
C PRO A 487 -17.99 -3.86 -5.50
N HIS A 488 -18.63 -4.90 -6.02
CA HIS A 488 -20.00 -5.25 -5.67
C HIS A 488 -20.07 -6.06 -4.39
N THR A 489 -21.02 -5.72 -3.53
CA THR A 489 -21.34 -6.48 -2.33
C THR A 489 -22.71 -7.16 -2.47
N PRO A 490 -23.10 -8.07 -1.56
CA PRO A 490 -24.47 -8.61 -1.52
C PRO A 490 -25.55 -7.57 -1.21
N PHE A 491 -25.17 -6.40 -0.72
CA PHE A 491 -26.11 -5.31 -0.38
C PHE A 491 -26.30 -4.38 -1.57
N LYS A 492 -27.53 -3.93 -1.77
CA LYS A 492 -27.83 -2.86 -2.73
C LYS A 492 -27.20 -1.55 -2.26
N ASN A 493 -26.60 -0.81 -3.18
CA ASN A 493 -25.99 0.49 -2.95
C ASN A 493 -24.78 0.52 -1.99
N LEU A 494 -24.25 -0.62 -1.57
CA LEU A 494 -22.98 -0.74 -0.87
C LEU A 494 -21.91 -1.28 -1.81
N TYR A 495 -20.82 -0.54 -1.92
CA TYR A 495 -19.68 -0.89 -2.77
C TYR A 495 -18.39 -0.92 -1.95
N LEU A 496 -17.41 -1.70 -2.41
CA LEU A 496 -16.04 -1.73 -1.89
C LEU A 496 -15.09 -1.00 -2.84
N THR A 497 -14.09 -0.36 -2.27
CA THR A 497 -12.91 0.16 -2.98
C THR A 497 -11.67 -0.03 -2.10
N GLY A 498 -10.47 0.28 -2.60
CA GLY A 498 -9.23 0.15 -1.86
C GLY A 498 -8.43 -1.10 -2.20
N GLN A 499 -7.29 -1.24 -1.53
CA GLN A 499 -6.30 -2.27 -1.83
C GLN A 499 -6.84 -3.72 -1.75
N ASP A 500 -7.85 -3.98 -0.94
CA ASP A 500 -8.36 -5.35 -0.73
C ASP A 500 -9.00 -5.94 -1.98
N ILE A 501 -9.64 -5.13 -2.83
CA ILE A 501 -10.28 -5.62 -4.06
C ILE A 501 -9.35 -5.72 -5.27
N VAL A 502 -8.13 -5.16 -5.19
CA VAL A 502 -7.12 -5.25 -6.25
C VAL A 502 -5.83 -5.85 -5.69
N SER A 503 -4.92 -5.03 -5.19
CA SER A 503 -3.66 -5.40 -4.57
C SER A 503 -3.17 -4.27 -3.66
N CYS A 504 -2.14 -4.53 -2.85
CA CYS A 504 -1.51 -3.49 -2.04
C CYS A 504 -0.86 -2.38 -2.86
N GLY A 505 -0.46 -1.34 -2.15
CA GLY A 505 0.32 -0.22 -2.65
C GLY A 505 -0.50 0.78 -3.46
N ILE A 506 0.18 1.80 -3.93
CA ILE A 506 -0.39 2.93 -4.69
C ILE A 506 -1.12 2.44 -5.95
N GLY A 507 -0.48 1.55 -6.72
CA GLY A 507 -1.05 1.04 -7.98
C GLY A 507 -2.37 0.31 -7.74
N GLY A 508 -2.41 -0.60 -6.76
CA GLY A 508 -3.61 -1.37 -6.41
C GLY A 508 -4.74 -0.49 -5.90
N ALA A 509 -4.44 0.42 -4.98
CA ALA A 509 -5.43 1.35 -4.41
C ALA A 509 -5.99 2.31 -5.48
N LEU A 510 -5.15 2.88 -6.32
CA LEU A 510 -5.54 3.76 -7.43
C LEU A 510 -6.46 3.03 -8.43
N MET A 511 -6.05 1.83 -8.84
CA MET A 511 -6.82 1.00 -9.78
C MET A 511 -8.14 0.53 -9.20
N SER A 512 -8.21 0.29 -7.88
CA SER A 512 -9.47 -0.05 -7.23
C SER A 512 -10.51 1.07 -7.36
N GLY A 513 -10.08 2.32 -7.17
CA GLY A 513 -10.95 3.49 -7.36
C GLY A 513 -11.50 3.59 -8.79
N LEU A 514 -10.66 3.33 -9.79
CA LEU A 514 -11.06 3.28 -11.20
C LEU A 514 -12.08 2.17 -11.48
N ILE A 515 -11.84 0.96 -10.96
CA ILE A 515 -12.72 -0.20 -11.13
C ILE A 515 -14.06 0.05 -10.43
N THR A 516 -14.04 0.56 -9.20
CA THR A 516 -15.26 0.84 -8.44
C THR A 516 -16.10 1.95 -9.08
N SER A 517 -15.46 3.04 -9.52
CA SER A 517 -16.16 4.10 -10.25
C SER A 517 -16.76 3.61 -11.58
N SER A 518 -16.02 2.77 -12.31
CA SER A 518 -16.52 2.16 -13.55
C SER A 518 -17.75 1.28 -13.29
N ALA A 519 -17.77 0.52 -12.18
CA ALA A 519 -18.88 -0.32 -11.77
C ALA A 519 -20.12 0.51 -11.39
N ILE A 520 -19.95 1.56 -10.60
CA ILE A 520 -21.03 2.46 -10.15
C ILE A 520 -21.63 3.22 -11.33
N LEU A 521 -20.81 3.78 -12.19
CA LEU A 521 -21.24 4.56 -13.37
C LEU A 521 -21.68 3.70 -14.53
N ARG A 522 -21.42 2.38 -14.50
CA ARG A 522 -21.64 1.45 -15.62
C ARG A 522 -21.00 1.93 -16.93
N LYS A 523 -19.77 2.50 -16.80
CA LYS A 523 -18.99 3.05 -17.90
C LYS A 523 -17.57 2.48 -17.89
N ASN A 524 -16.99 2.28 -19.05
CA ASN A 524 -15.57 1.92 -19.17
C ASN A 524 -14.69 3.18 -19.03
N LEU A 525 -14.36 3.56 -17.80
CA LEU A 525 -13.55 4.74 -17.51
C LEU A 525 -12.10 4.60 -18.01
N ILE A 526 -11.58 3.38 -18.14
CA ILE A 526 -10.25 3.16 -18.73
C ILE A 526 -10.19 3.77 -20.13
N LYS A 527 -11.23 3.50 -20.94
CA LYS A 527 -11.32 4.04 -22.31
C LYS A 527 -11.41 5.58 -22.32
N THR A 528 -12.04 6.18 -21.30
CA THR A 528 -12.14 7.64 -21.17
C THR A 528 -10.82 8.26 -20.79
N ILE A 529 -10.07 7.65 -19.85
CA ILE A 529 -8.79 8.16 -19.33
C ILE A 529 -7.66 7.99 -20.37
N MET A 530 -7.73 6.94 -21.20
CA MET A 530 -6.70 6.64 -22.21
C MET A 530 -6.86 7.42 -23.52
N LYS A 531 -7.95 8.15 -23.70
CA LYS A 531 -8.12 9.13 -24.78
C LYS A 531 -7.34 10.41 -24.48
#